data_132278f258412c136d3917705e43f03c
#
_entry.id   132278f258412c136d3917705e43f03c
#
_cell.length_a   1.000
_cell.length_b   1.000
_cell.length_c   1.000
_cell.angle_alpha   90.00
_cell.angle_beta   90.00
_cell.angle_gamma   90.00
#
_symmetry.space_group_name_H-M   'P 1'
#
loop_
_entity.id
_entity.type
_entity.pdbx_description
1 polymer ?
#
loop_
_entity_poly.entity_id
_entity_poly.type
_entity_poly.pdbx_seq_one_letter_code
_entity_poly.pdbx_strand_id
1 'polypeptide(L)'
;MNWNNKTGNYRYIVLFIVVGVFVLPTLQQPAFSNHGKEIALKLNDAQFYLPLGKNVQVIKLTTTYSVTDTATVDKQISGTMKIYTANGTLMKTTSIPNGFKADKNGFQQFVTSLPNSTIQSITTVVLFTDLNKTAALSNAITNNLVLNKTQ
;
A
#
# COMPACT_ATOMS: atom_id res chain seq x y z
N MET A 1 -2.47 33.94 75.41
CA MET A 1 -1.69 33.81 74.16
C MET A 1 -2.09 32.55 73.45
N ASN A 2 -2.96 32.68 72.42
CA ASN A 2 -3.47 31.53 71.67
C ASN A 2 -2.77 31.49 70.31
N TRP A 3 -2.05 30.37 70.08
CA TRP A 3 -1.49 30.10 68.76
C TRP A 3 -2.39 29.10 68.05
N ASN A 4 -3.11 29.61 67.02
CA ASN A 4 -3.89 28.81 66.13
C ASN A 4 -2.99 28.27 65.01
N ASN A 5 -2.68 26.98 65.06
CA ASN A 5 -2.08 26.23 63.96
C ASN A 5 -3.15 26.00 62.87
N LYS A 6 -3.06 26.70 61.76
CA LYS A 6 -3.79 26.33 60.52
C LYS A 6 -2.98 25.32 59.75
N THR A 7 -3.35 24.06 59.86
CA THR A 7 -2.85 22.97 58.96
C THR A 7 -3.48 23.16 57.58
N GLY A 8 -2.65 23.62 56.62
CA GLY A 8 -3.04 23.68 55.23
C GLY A 8 -3.06 22.29 54.60
N ASN A 9 -4.24 21.84 54.17
CA ASN A 9 -4.40 20.62 53.39
C ASN A 9 -3.89 20.82 51.95
N TYR A 10 -2.68 20.38 51.68
CA TYR A 10 -2.21 20.28 50.29
C TYR A 10 -2.82 19.05 49.67
N ARG A 11 -3.85 19.22 48.81
CA ARG A 11 -4.38 18.21 47.94
C ARG A 11 -3.38 18.01 46.78
N TYR A 12 -2.59 16.96 46.82
CA TYR A 12 -1.77 16.54 45.70
C TYR A 12 -2.70 16.04 44.59
N ILE A 13 -2.83 16.85 43.52
CA ILE A 13 -3.45 16.39 42.27
C ILE A 13 -2.42 15.53 41.57
N VAL A 14 -2.57 14.20 41.64
CA VAL A 14 -1.77 13.25 40.86
C VAL A 14 -2.32 13.27 39.44
N LEU A 15 -1.60 13.95 38.55
CA LEU A 15 -1.90 13.96 37.10
C LEU A 15 -1.41 12.64 36.51
N PHE A 16 -2.31 11.69 36.27
CA PHE A 16 -2.01 10.50 35.49
C PHE A 16 -1.89 10.88 34.03
N ILE A 17 -0.66 10.99 33.53
CA ILE A 17 -0.39 11.07 32.09
C ILE A 17 -0.53 9.65 31.55
N VAL A 18 -1.66 9.33 30.95
CA VAL A 18 -1.84 8.11 30.18
C VAL A 18 -1.08 8.31 28.88
N VAL A 19 0.14 7.81 28.79
CA VAL A 19 0.88 7.69 27.52
C VAL A 19 0.22 6.57 26.73
N GLY A 20 -0.71 6.94 25.86
CA GLY A 20 -1.28 6.02 24.90
C GLY A 20 -0.21 5.61 23.89
N VAL A 21 0.34 4.42 24.07
CA VAL A 21 1.17 3.79 23.04
C VAL A 21 0.24 3.45 21.88
N PHE A 22 0.18 4.28 20.87
CA PHE A 22 -0.43 3.94 19.59
C PHE A 22 0.42 2.85 18.93
N VAL A 23 0.07 1.60 19.16
CA VAL A 23 0.56 0.50 18.35
C VAL A 23 -0.10 0.65 16.98
N LEU A 24 0.63 1.27 16.05
CA LEU A 24 0.26 1.25 14.64
C LEU A 24 0.17 -0.22 14.22
N PRO A 25 -0.96 -0.69 13.68
CA PRO A 25 -1.02 -2.04 13.15
C PRO A 25 0.04 -2.14 12.05
N THR A 26 1.11 -2.87 12.33
CA THR A 26 2.06 -3.27 11.31
C THR A 26 1.28 -4.04 10.26
N LEU A 27 1.15 -3.48 9.06
CA LEU A 27 0.65 -4.19 7.89
C LEU A 27 1.45 -5.49 7.80
N GLN A 28 0.84 -6.61 8.22
CA GLN A 28 1.42 -7.92 7.99
C GLN A 28 1.46 -8.12 6.48
N GLN A 29 2.59 -7.76 5.87
CA GLN A 29 2.88 -8.16 4.50
C GLN A 29 2.88 -9.69 4.51
N PRO A 30 2.14 -10.34 3.60
CA PRO A 30 2.26 -11.78 3.46
C PRO A 30 3.73 -12.09 3.28
N ALA A 31 4.24 -13.02 4.10
CA ALA A 31 5.63 -13.47 4.02
C ALA A 31 5.83 -14.20 2.69
N PHE A 32 6.15 -13.45 1.63
CA PHE A 32 6.68 -14.03 0.41
C PHE A 32 8.10 -14.50 0.71
N SER A 33 8.38 -15.77 0.46
CA SER A 33 9.73 -16.30 0.59
C SER A 33 10.69 -15.43 -0.23
N ASN A 34 11.75 -14.94 0.43
CA ASN A 34 12.82 -14.16 -0.18
C ASN A 34 13.73 -15.08 -1.03
N HIS A 35 13.21 -15.63 -2.10
CA HIS A 35 14.03 -16.07 -3.21
C HIS A 35 14.59 -14.81 -3.87
N GLY A 36 15.86 -14.83 -4.23
CA GLY A 36 16.54 -13.66 -4.78
C GLY A 36 15.68 -13.02 -5.86
N LYS A 37 15.49 -11.71 -5.75
CA LYS A 37 14.57 -10.95 -6.61
C LYS A 37 14.98 -11.11 -8.06
N GLU A 38 14.23 -11.90 -8.81
CA GLU A 38 14.48 -12.19 -10.23
C GLU A 38 14.16 -10.99 -11.12
N ILE A 39 13.31 -10.08 -10.61
CA ILE A 39 12.84 -8.90 -11.32
C ILE A 39 12.93 -7.68 -10.40
N ALA A 40 13.63 -6.65 -10.87
CA ALA A 40 13.64 -5.33 -10.25
C ALA A 40 12.46 -4.51 -10.79
N LEU A 41 11.52 -4.15 -9.92
CA LEU A 41 10.33 -3.39 -10.25
C LEU A 41 10.45 -1.97 -9.72
N LYS A 42 10.08 -0.96 -10.53
CA LYS A 42 10.01 0.46 -10.17
C LYS A 42 8.67 1.05 -10.53
N LEU A 43 8.17 1.95 -9.68
CA LEU A 43 7.04 2.80 -10.00
C LEU A 43 7.51 3.94 -10.89
N ASN A 44 6.80 4.16 -12.01
CA ASN A 44 7.07 5.24 -12.94
C ASN A 44 6.03 6.36 -12.83
N ASP A 45 4.76 5.98 -12.71
CA ASP A 45 3.64 6.92 -12.55
C ASP A 45 2.53 6.28 -11.72
N ALA A 46 1.83 7.10 -10.94
CA ALA A 46 0.72 6.64 -10.12
C ALA A 46 -0.34 7.75 -9.97
N GLN A 47 -1.57 7.43 -10.30
CA GLN A 47 -2.70 8.35 -10.30
C GLN A 47 -3.90 7.72 -9.60
N PHE A 48 -4.55 8.52 -8.78
CA PHE A 48 -5.85 8.20 -8.18
C PHE A 48 -6.76 9.42 -8.36
N TYR A 49 -7.78 9.30 -9.20
CA TYR A 49 -8.59 10.44 -9.63
C TYR A 49 -10.05 10.08 -9.85
N LEU A 50 -10.89 11.12 -9.82
CA LEU A 50 -12.31 11.06 -10.17
C LEU A 50 -12.49 11.69 -11.55
N PRO A 51 -12.78 10.91 -12.60
CA PRO A 51 -13.04 11.48 -13.94
C PRO A 51 -14.27 12.37 -13.91
N LEU A 52 -14.22 13.47 -14.66
CA LEU A 52 -15.32 14.43 -14.77
C LEU A 52 -16.64 13.75 -15.20
N GLY A 53 -17.72 14.01 -14.48
CA GLY A 53 -19.04 13.45 -14.75
C GLY A 53 -19.18 11.95 -14.50
N LYS A 54 -18.24 11.32 -13.79
CA LYS A 54 -18.30 9.90 -13.40
C LYS A 54 -18.40 9.75 -11.88
N ASN A 55 -19.09 8.67 -11.48
CA ASN A 55 -19.21 8.27 -10.07
C ASN A 55 -18.28 7.11 -9.72
N VAL A 56 -17.17 6.98 -10.43
CA VAL A 56 -16.16 5.94 -10.18
C VAL A 56 -14.79 6.58 -10.05
N GLN A 57 -14.06 6.19 -9.02
CA GLN A 57 -12.68 6.59 -8.82
C GLN A 57 -11.77 5.66 -9.61
N VAL A 58 -10.83 6.22 -10.35
CA VAL A 58 -9.88 5.45 -11.18
C VAL A 58 -8.51 5.46 -10.54
N ILE A 59 -7.89 4.29 -10.52
CA ILE A 59 -6.50 4.10 -10.11
C ILE A 59 -5.73 3.63 -11.32
N LYS A 60 -4.66 4.34 -11.64
CA LYS A 60 -3.74 4.01 -12.72
C LYS A 60 -2.32 4.01 -12.19
N LEU A 61 -1.61 2.90 -12.32
CA LEU A 61 -0.20 2.79 -12.01
C LEU A 61 0.55 2.31 -13.24
N THR A 62 1.68 2.92 -13.52
CA THR A 62 2.63 2.47 -14.54
C THR A 62 3.93 2.09 -13.84
N THR A 63 4.38 0.87 -14.06
CA THR A 63 5.61 0.34 -13.52
C THR A 63 6.57 0.00 -14.65
N THR A 64 7.86 0.21 -14.43
CA THR A 64 8.93 -0.34 -15.27
C THR A 64 9.60 -1.48 -14.53
N TYR A 65 10.11 -2.45 -15.28
CA TYR A 65 10.81 -3.58 -14.70
C TYR A 65 12.06 -3.95 -15.49
N SER A 66 12.99 -4.60 -14.80
CA SER A 66 14.19 -5.19 -15.37
C SER A 66 14.37 -6.60 -14.80
N VAL A 67 14.48 -7.59 -15.68
CA VAL A 67 14.74 -8.98 -15.27
C VAL A 67 16.23 -9.13 -15.00
N THR A 68 16.57 -9.52 -13.78
CA THR A 68 17.94 -9.70 -13.31
C THR A 68 18.42 -11.14 -13.46
N ASP A 69 17.49 -12.10 -13.39
CA ASP A 69 17.79 -13.51 -13.66
C ASP A 69 17.41 -13.86 -15.10
N THR A 70 18.42 -14.22 -15.89
CA THR A 70 18.22 -14.61 -17.31
C THR A 70 17.30 -15.78 -17.48
N ALA A 71 17.18 -16.69 -16.49
CA ALA A 71 16.27 -17.81 -16.52
C ALA A 71 14.79 -17.38 -16.46
N THR A 72 14.50 -16.15 -16.05
CA THR A 72 13.14 -15.57 -15.99
C THR A 72 12.75 -14.84 -17.27
N VAL A 73 13.72 -14.48 -18.12
CA VAL A 73 13.43 -13.91 -19.44
C VAL A 73 12.62 -14.93 -20.25
N ASP A 74 11.64 -14.44 -20.99
CA ASP A 74 10.70 -15.22 -21.79
C ASP A 74 9.70 -16.10 -21.01
N LYS A 75 9.78 -16.14 -19.69
CA LYS A 75 8.77 -16.83 -18.88
C LYS A 75 7.46 -16.03 -18.83
N GLN A 76 6.38 -16.77 -18.77
CA GLN A 76 5.05 -16.22 -18.50
C GLN A 76 4.93 -15.94 -17.00
N ILE A 77 4.67 -14.67 -16.64
CA ILE A 77 4.52 -14.21 -15.27
C ILE A 77 3.23 -13.43 -15.09
N SER A 78 2.84 -13.17 -13.84
CA SER A 78 1.66 -12.39 -13.50
C SER A 78 2.04 -11.13 -12.76
N GLY A 79 1.28 -10.05 -12.97
CA GLY A 79 1.36 -8.84 -12.17
C GLY A 79 0.10 -8.69 -11.32
N THR A 80 0.27 -8.33 -10.06
CA THR A 80 -0.84 -8.13 -9.13
C THR A 80 -0.73 -6.78 -8.46
N MET A 81 -1.84 -6.05 -8.40
CA MET A 81 -2.01 -4.82 -7.63
C MET A 81 -3.08 -5.05 -6.55
N LYS A 82 -2.72 -4.83 -5.30
CA LYS A 82 -3.63 -4.82 -4.15
C LYS A 82 -3.87 -3.38 -3.72
N ILE A 83 -5.10 -3.05 -3.35
CA ILE A 83 -5.53 -1.72 -2.95
C ILE A 83 -6.11 -1.82 -1.55
N TYR A 84 -5.61 -0.96 -0.66
CA TYR A 84 -5.99 -0.90 0.74
C TYR A 84 -6.52 0.49 1.08
N THR A 85 -7.42 0.55 2.04
CA THR A 85 -7.80 1.81 2.68
C THR A 85 -6.63 2.37 3.49
N ALA A 86 -6.73 3.62 3.94
CA ALA A 86 -5.72 4.25 4.80
C ALA A 86 -5.50 3.50 6.13
N ASN A 87 -6.49 2.76 6.62
CA ASN A 87 -6.39 1.94 7.83
C ASN A 87 -5.91 0.50 7.56
N GLY A 88 -5.46 0.19 6.34
CA GLY A 88 -4.87 -1.10 5.99
C GLY A 88 -5.87 -2.20 5.60
N THR A 89 -7.15 -1.90 5.48
CA THR A 89 -8.15 -2.89 5.04
C THR A 89 -8.04 -3.10 3.53
N LEU A 90 -7.91 -4.37 3.09
CA LEU A 90 -7.89 -4.72 1.67
C LEU A 90 -9.25 -4.44 1.03
N MET A 91 -9.25 -3.61 0.00
CA MET A 91 -10.46 -3.23 -0.75
C MET A 91 -10.61 -4.03 -2.03
N LYS A 92 -9.51 -4.18 -2.78
CA LYS A 92 -9.53 -4.80 -4.10
C LYS A 92 -8.18 -5.42 -4.44
N THR A 93 -8.24 -6.51 -5.19
CA THR A 93 -7.09 -7.09 -5.88
C THR A 93 -7.36 -7.11 -7.37
N THR A 94 -6.40 -6.66 -8.15
CA THR A 94 -6.42 -6.67 -9.62
C THR A 94 -5.15 -7.37 -10.10
N SER A 95 -5.29 -8.21 -11.12
CA SER A 95 -4.15 -8.88 -11.77
C SER A 95 -4.18 -8.65 -13.26
N ILE A 96 -3.01 -8.72 -13.91
CA ILE A 96 -2.92 -8.73 -15.37
C ILE A 96 -3.59 -10.02 -15.86
N PRO A 97 -4.63 -9.94 -16.69
CA PRO A 97 -5.30 -11.13 -17.23
C PRO A 97 -4.32 -12.01 -18.00
N ASN A 98 -4.33 -13.31 -17.76
CA ASN A 98 -3.47 -14.30 -18.41
C ASN A 98 -1.96 -14.08 -18.23
N GLY A 99 -1.55 -13.12 -17.39
CA GLY A 99 -0.16 -12.74 -17.23
C GLY A 99 0.44 -12.10 -18.48
N PHE A 100 1.77 -12.04 -18.54
CA PHE A 100 2.53 -11.53 -19.68
C PHE A 100 3.89 -12.21 -19.76
N LYS A 101 4.48 -12.22 -20.95
CA LYS A 101 5.83 -12.71 -21.19
C LYS A 101 6.85 -11.68 -20.66
N ALA A 102 7.78 -12.13 -19.84
CA ALA A 102 8.78 -11.24 -19.24
C ALA A 102 9.91 -11.00 -20.24
N ASP A 103 9.99 -9.80 -20.80
CA ASP A 103 11.16 -9.34 -21.53
C ASP A 103 12.28 -8.92 -20.57
N LYS A 104 13.51 -8.78 -21.08
CA LYS A 104 14.65 -8.33 -20.28
C LYS A 104 14.37 -7.01 -19.56
N ASN A 105 13.67 -6.08 -20.22
CA ASN A 105 13.15 -4.85 -19.66
C ASN A 105 11.78 -4.56 -20.26
N GLY A 106 10.90 -3.96 -19.47
CA GLY A 106 9.58 -3.63 -19.97
C GLY A 106 8.81 -2.71 -19.02
N PHE A 107 7.56 -2.48 -19.36
CA PHE A 107 6.63 -1.76 -18.50
C PHE A 107 5.30 -2.51 -18.39
N GLN A 108 4.60 -2.28 -17.30
CA GLN A 108 3.25 -2.79 -17.10
C GLN A 108 2.37 -1.69 -16.53
N GLN A 109 1.14 -1.65 -17.00
CA GLN A 109 0.15 -0.70 -16.53
C GLN A 109 -0.98 -1.45 -15.81
N PHE A 110 -1.32 -0.98 -14.62
CA PHE A 110 -2.46 -1.44 -13.85
C PHE A 110 -3.51 -0.34 -13.87
N VAL A 111 -4.71 -0.66 -14.35
CA VAL A 111 -5.85 0.25 -14.33
C VAL A 111 -7.02 -0.46 -13.69
N THR A 112 -7.65 0.18 -12.73
CA THR A 112 -8.87 -0.34 -12.10
C THR A 112 -9.72 0.82 -11.61
N SER A 113 -10.98 0.52 -11.28
CA SER A 113 -11.89 1.48 -10.69
C SER A 113 -12.40 0.99 -9.33
N LEU A 114 -12.67 1.95 -8.45
CA LEU A 114 -13.43 1.75 -7.24
C LEU A 114 -14.84 2.33 -7.45
N PRO A 115 -15.90 1.64 -6.98
CA PRO A 115 -17.25 2.20 -7.05
C PRO A 115 -17.30 3.48 -6.22
N ASN A 116 -18.30 4.32 -6.52
CA ASN A 116 -18.53 5.60 -5.86
C ASN A 116 -18.20 5.54 -4.37
N SER A 117 -17.16 6.22 -3.97
CA SER A 117 -16.66 6.16 -2.61
C SER A 117 -16.22 7.55 -2.14
N THR A 118 -16.37 7.78 -0.86
CA THR A 118 -15.84 8.94 -0.15
C THR A 118 -14.35 8.81 0.16
N ILE A 119 -13.67 7.82 -0.44
CA ILE A 119 -12.28 7.53 -0.16
C ILE A 119 -11.40 8.66 -0.69
N GLN A 120 -10.62 9.25 0.19
CA GLN A 120 -9.71 10.35 -0.14
C GLN A 120 -8.26 9.87 -0.33
N SER A 121 -7.91 8.74 0.27
CA SER A 121 -6.57 8.17 0.17
C SER A 121 -6.59 6.65 0.22
N ILE A 122 -5.67 6.05 -0.50
CA ILE A 122 -5.48 4.59 -0.59
C ILE A 122 -4.00 4.26 -0.53
N THR A 123 -3.71 3.04 -0.14
CA THR A 123 -2.38 2.43 -0.30
C THR A 123 -2.47 1.35 -1.38
N THR A 124 -1.56 1.39 -2.34
CA THR A 124 -1.43 0.36 -3.37
C THR A 124 -0.16 -0.45 -3.16
N VAL A 125 -0.23 -1.76 -3.37
CA VAL A 125 0.92 -2.66 -3.37
C VAL A 125 0.95 -3.41 -4.69
N VAL A 126 2.05 -3.29 -5.43
CA VAL A 126 2.26 -3.96 -6.73
C VAL A 126 3.43 -4.91 -6.64
N LEU A 127 3.26 -6.10 -7.17
CA LEU A 127 4.32 -7.10 -7.29
C LEU A 127 4.09 -8.00 -8.51
N PHE A 128 5.17 -8.61 -9.02
CA PHE A 128 5.12 -9.66 -10.01
C PHE A 128 5.34 -11.02 -9.36
N THR A 129 4.62 -12.00 -9.85
CA THR A 129 4.62 -13.39 -9.36
C THR A 129 4.72 -14.37 -10.52
N ASP A 130 4.96 -15.63 -10.21
CA ASP A 130 4.68 -16.72 -11.15
C ASP A 130 3.18 -16.71 -11.55
N LEU A 131 2.83 -17.41 -12.62
CA LEU A 131 1.43 -17.47 -13.10
C LEU A 131 0.46 -17.98 -12.04
N ASN A 132 0.91 -18.93 -11.23
CA ASN A 132 0.09 -19.53 -10.18
C ASN A 132 -0.04 -18.64 -8.94
N LYS A 133 0.66 -17.49 -8.91
CA LYS A 133 0.70 -16.53 -7.79
C LYS A 133 1.20 -17.13 -6.48
N THR A 134 2.04 -18.14 -6.56
CA THR A 134 2.62 -18.86 -5.42
C THR A 134 3.97 -18.29 -4.98
N ALA A 135 4.73 -17.74 -5.92
CA ALA A 135 6.05 -17.15 -5.65
C ALA A 135 6.12 -15.69 -6.11
N ALA A 136 6.69 -14.83 -5.28
CA ALA A 136 7.00 -13.45 -5.65
C ALA A 136 8.33 -13.42 -6.42
N LEU A 137 8.30 -12.94 -7.66
CA LEU A 137 9.45 -12.81 -8.54
C LEU A 137 10.09 -11.42 -8.47
N SER A 138 9.37 -10.40 -7.98
CA SER A 138 9.86 -9.04 -7.85
C SER A 138 9.85 -8.53 -6.42
N ASN A 139 10.52 -7.38 -6.20
CA ASN A 139 10.22 -6.56 -5.04
C ASN A 139 8.75 -6.08 -5.08
N ALA A 140 8.16 -5.86 -3.92
CA ALA A 140 6.88 -5.17 -3.82
C ALA A 140 7.11 -3.65 -3.87
N ILE A 141 6.25 -2.94 -4.60
CA ILE A 141 6.18 -1.48 -4.57
C ILE A 141 4.94 -1.09 -3.76
N THR A 142 5.15 -0.33 -2.69
CA THR A 142 4.06 0.26 -1.91
C THR A 142 3.99 1.75 -2.21
N ASN A 143 2.80 2.26 -2.52
CA ASN A 143 2.59 3.68 -2.77
C ASN A 143 1.29 4.18 -2.14
N ASN A 144 1.35 5.35 -1.53
CA ASN A 144 0.19 6.04 -0.96
C ASN A 144 -0.31 7.08 -1.96
N LEU A 145 -1.58 7.02 -2.30
CA LEU A 145 -2.23 7.89 -3.26
C LEU A 145 -3.34 8.69 -2.60
N VAL A 146 -3.38 9.98 -2.89
CA VAL A 146 -4.45 10.89 -2.50
C VAL A 146 -5.33 11.16 -3.73
N LEU A 147 -6.64 11.22 -3.53
CA LEU A 147 -7.58 11.47 -4.60
C LEU A 147 -7.35 12.86 -5.22
N ASN A 148 -7.00 12.87 -6.47
CA ASN A 148 -6.96 14.08 -7.27
C ASN A 148 -8.36 14.34 -7.88
N LYS A 149 -9.01 15.41 -7.47
CA LYS A 149 -10.24 15.86 -8.10
C LYS A 149 -9.84 16.63 -9.34
N THR A 150 -9.91 16.00 -10.49
CA THR A 150 -9.82 16.69 -11.76
C THR A 150 -11.02 17.63 -11.86
N GLN A 151 -10.73 18.91 -11.89
CA GLN A 151 -11.71 19.96 -12.13
C GLN A 151 -12.21 19.89 -13.58
#